data_17e9eda7168b483a8cff1097fafaf1ca
#
_entry.id   17e9eda7168b483a8cff1097fafaf1ca
#
_cell.length_a   1.000
_cell.length_b   1.000
_cell.length_c   1.000
_cell.angle_alpha   90.00
_cell.angle_beta   90.00
_cell.angle_gamma   90.00
#
_symmetry.space_group_name_H-M   'P 1'
#
loop_
_entity.id
_entity.type
_entity.pdbx_description
1 polymer ?
#
loop_
_entity_poly.entity_id
_entity_poly.type
_entity_poly.pdbx_seq_one_letter_code
_entity_poly.pdbx_strand_id
1 'polypeptide(L)'
;GKVRCARAVNSSTTATKADLKKITIIEGMDLVREDIIETFKNDYVGKYKNTLDNQTVFIAAVNTYLRQLASEGVLSPDYENKAEIDIETQRSALISASVKGAEDFDDTAVKNHPYSSFVYVLADVLFVDAIEDLQFNCYMN
;
A
#
# COMPACT_ATOMS: atom_id res chain seq x y z
N GLY A 1 -16.06 -0.98 -6.89
CA GLY A 1 -15.46 -1.60 -5.73
C GLY A 1 -15.26 -0.61 -4.59
N LYS A 2 -15.07 -1.15 -3.42
CA LYS A 2 -14.84 -0.34 -2.22
C LYS A 2 -13.36 -0.32 -1.89
N VAL A 3 -12.85 0.87 -1.60
CA VAL A 3 -11.43 1.07 -1.29
C VAL A 3 -11.30 1.54 0.16
N ARG A 4 -10.35 0.94 0.89
CA ARG A 4 -10.01 1.34 2.24
C ARG A 4 -8.50 1.47 2.38
N CYS A 5 -8.07 2.55 3.04
CA CYS A 5 -6.67 2.76 3.39
C CYS A 5 -6.54 3.04 4.88
N ALA A 6 -5.68 2.27 5.55
CA ALA A 6 -5.31 2.57 6.93
C ALA A 6 -4.23 3.66 6.92
N ARG A 7 -4.31 4.59 7.86
CA ARG A 7 -3.33 5.67 7.99
C ARG A 7 -3.14 6.07 9.44
N ALA A 8 -1.98 6.66 9.73
CA ALA A 8 -1.76 7.32 11.02
C ALA A 8 -2.59 8.60 11.08
N VAL A 9 -3.24 8.84 12.20
CA VAL A 9 -4.04 10.04 12.43
C VAL A 9 -3.31 10.92 13.43
N ASN A 10 -3.15 12.19 13.09
CA ASN A 10 -2.62 13.19 13.99
C ASN A 10 -3.77 14.11 14.46
N SER A 11 -4.03 14.11 15.75
CA SER A 11 -5.12 14.87 16.37
C SER A 11 -4.64 16.06 17.19
N SER A 12 -3.43 16.56 16.96
CA SER A 12 -2.89 17.71 17.68
C SER A 12 -3.72 18.97 17.40
N THR A 13 -4.11 19.67 18.47
CA THR A 13 -4.87 20.93 18.36
C THR A 13 -4.00 22.17 18.38
N THR A 14 -2.73 22.04 18.76
CA THR A 14 -1.77 23.15 18.79
C THR A 14 -0.66 22.88 17.82
N ALA A 15 -0.61 23.63 16.70
CA ALA A 15 0.38 23.41 15.66
C ALA A 15 1.70 24.06 16.01
N THR A 16 2.76 23.28 16.15
CA THR A 16 4.15 23.75 16.18
C THR A 16 4.75 23.54 14.78
N LYS A 17 5.98 24.00 14.55
CA LYS A 17 6.69 23.73 13.29
C LYS A 17 6.84 22.25 13.02
N ALA A 18 7.13 21.45 14.06
CA ALA A 18 7.25 20.01 13.93
C ALA A 18 5.90 19.37 13.59
N ASP A 19 4.82 19.86 14.21
CA ASP A 19 3.45 19.37 13.92
C ASP A 19 3.01 19.69 12.51
N LEU A 20 3.30 20.91 12.02
CA LEU A 20 2.98 21.32 10.64
C LEU A 20 3.73 20.45 9.63
N LYS A 21 5.00 20.15 9.87
CA LYS A 21 5.79 19.27 9.03
C LYS A 21 5.21 17.86 8.99
N LYS A 22 4.79 17.36 10.13
CA LYS A 22 4.15 16.04 10.25
C LYS A 22 2.83 15.99 9.48
N ILE A 23 2.01 17.04 9.55
CA ILE A 23 0.77 17.16 8.78
C ILE A 23 1.06 17.13 7.28
N THR A 24 2.07 17.85 6.82
CA THR A 24 2.48 17.85 5.41
C THR A 24 2.88 16.46 4.93
N ILE A 25 3.61 15.69 5.76
CA ILE A 25 4.00 14.32 5.45
C ILE A 25 2.75 13.42 5.35
N ILE A 26 1.80 13.57 6.27
CA ILE A 26 0.54 12.81 6.25
C ILE A 26 -0.26 13.11 4.99
N GLU A 27 -0.36 14.38 4.59
CA GLU A 27 -1.04 14.79 3.36
C GLU A 27 -0.35 14.20 2.12
N GLY A 28 0.99 14.21 2.08
CA GLY A 28 1.75 13.58 1.01
C GLY A 28 1.51 12.08 0.94
N MET A 29 1.44 11.41 2.08
CA MET A 29 1.12 9.99 2.16
C MET A 29 -0.29 9.70 1.63
N ASP A 30 -1.26 10.54 1.96
CA ASP A 30 -2.63 10.42 1.46
C ASP A 30 -2.68 10.60 -0.07
N LEU A 31 -1.95 11.56 -0.62
CA LEU A 31 -1.89 11.76 -2.07
C LEU A 31 -1.29 10.57 -2.80
N VAL A 32 -0.19 10.02 -2.30
CA VAL A 32 0.44 8.83 -2.86
C VAL A 32 -0.53 7.65 -2.84
N ARG A 33 -1.22 7.47 -1.73
CA ARG A 33 -2.19 6.40 -1.56
C ARG A 33 -3.35 6.54 -2.54
N GLU A 34 -3.89 7.75 -2.67
CA GLU A 34 -4.99 8.04 -3.60
C GLU A 34 -4.59 7.82 -5.05
N ASP A 35 -3.37 8.20 -5.44
CA ASP A 35 -2.85 7.97 -6.78
C ASP A 35 -2.75 6.47 -7.09
N ILE A 36 -2.28 5.67 -6.14
CA ILE A 36 -2.21 4.22 -6.28
C ILE A 36 -3.62 3.63 -6.45
N ILE A 37 -4.56 4.06 -5.63
CA ILE A 37 -5.94 3.59 -5.68
C ILE A 37 -6.59 3.95 -7.01
N GLU A 38 -6.40 5.18 -7.47
CA GLU A 38 -6.97 5.65 -8.74
C GLU A 38 -6.41 4.86 -9.92
N THR A 39 -5.10 4.60 -9.92
CA THR A 39 -4.47 3.77 -10.93
C THR A 39 -5.06 2.36 -10.93
N PHE A 40 -5.25 1.77 -9.75
CA PHE A 40 -5.88 0.46 -9.62
C PHE A 40 -7.28 0.45 -10.23
N LYS A 41 -8.11 1.45 -9.89
CA LYS A 41 -9.47 1.53 -10.41
C LYS A 41 -9.52 1.71 -11.92
N ASN A 42 -8.65 2.58 -12.46
CA ASN A 42 -8.71 2.94 -13.87
C ASN A 42 -8.06 1.89 -14.77
N ASP A 43 -6.97 1.29 -14.33
CA ASP A 43 -6.14 0.45 -15.20
C ASP A 43 -6.33 -1.05 -14.95
N TYR A 44 -6.82 -1.45 -13.78
CA TYR A 44 -6.87 -2.88 -13.39
C TYR A 44 -8.25 -3.41 -13.07
N VAL A 45 -9.12 -2.63 -12.42
CA VAL A 45 -10.46 -3.10 -12.07
C VAL A 45 -11.28 -3.37 -13.33
N GLY A 46 -11.84 -4.57 -13.41
CA GLY A 46 -12.66 -4.99 -14.56
C GLY A 46 -11.87 -5.41 -15.78
N LYS A 47 -10.55 -5.20 -15.81
CA LYS A 47 -9.69 -5.58 -16.94
C LYS A 47 -8.88 -6.84 -16.68
N TYR A 48 -8.53 -7.09 -15.43
CA TYR A 48 -7.68 -8.21 -15.04
C TYR A 48 -8.34 -9.03 -13.94
N LYS A 49 -8.15 -10.34 -14.01
CA LYS A 49 -8.56 -11.23 -12.92
C LYS A 49 -7.61 -11.06 -11.73
N ASN A 50 -8.11 -11.28 -10.54
CA ASN A 50 -7.31 -11.20 -9.33
C ASN A 50 -6.46 -12.46 -9.17
N THR A 51 -5.30 -12.47 -9.80
CA THR A 51 -4.32 -13.55 -9.74
C THR A 51 -2.99 -13.00 -9.22
N LEU A 52 -2.12 -13.88 -8.76
CA LEU A 52 -0.78 -13.46 -8.32
C LEU A 52 -0.02 -12.76 -9.45
N ASP A 53 -0.11 -13.27 -10.68
CA ASP A 53 0.57 -12.68 -11.82
C ASP A 53 0.10 -11.23 -12.07
N ASN A 54 -1.20 -11.00 -12.03
CA ASN A 54 -1.77 -9.66 -12.24
C ASN A 54 -1.47 -8.74 -11.06
N GLN A 55 -1.48 -9.25 -9.84
CA GLN A 55 -1.07 -8.48 -8.67
C GLN A 55 0.41 -8.08 -8.77
N THR A 56 1.25 -8.97 -9.25
CA THR A 56 2.68 -8.67 -9.46
C THR A 56 2.89 -7.57 -10.48
N VAL A 57 2.14 -7.59 -11.58
CA VAL A 57 2.17 -6.53 -12.60
C VAL A 57 1.76 -5.19 -11.98
N PHE A 58 0.68 -5.18 -11.21
CA PHE A 58 0.21 -3.97 -10.54
C PHE A 58 1.26 -3.43 -9.55
N ILE A 59 1.82 -4.30 -8.73
CA ILE A 59 2.86 -3.90 -7.75
C ILE A 59 4.10 -3.37 -8.44
N ALA A 60 4.50 -3.96 -9.58
CA ALA A 60 5.59 -3.43 -10.38
C ALA A 60 5.32 -2.00 -10.87
N ALA A 61 4.08 -1.72 -11.28
CA ALA A 61 3.67 -0.37 -11.66
C ALA A 61 3.72 0.60 -10.47
N VAL A 62 3.26 0.16 -9.30
CA VAL A 62 3.36 0.96 -8.06
C VAL A 62 4.82 1.25 -7.72
N ASN A 63 5.69 0.27 -7.82
CA ASN A 63 7.12 0.46 -7.55
C ASN A 63 7.77 1.43 -8.54
N THR A 64 7.37 1.40 -9.79
CA THR A 64 7.82 2.38 -10.79
C THR A 64 7.39 3.80 -10.42
N TYR A 65 6.15 3.95 -9.98
CA TYR A 65 5.64 5.23 -9.49
C TYR A 65 6.43 5.73 -8.27
N LEU A 66 6.72 4.86 -7.32
CA LEU A 66 7.50 5.24 -6.13
C LEU A 66 8.91 5.68 -6.50
N ARG A 67 9.56 5.00 -7.46
CA ARG A 67 10.86 5.42 -7.97
C ARG A 67 10.80 6.78 -8.66
N GLN A 68 9.73 7.05 -9.38
CA GLN A 68 9.52 8.36 -10.00
C GLN A 68 9.40 9.46 -8.94
N LEU A 69 8.64 9.22 -7.87
CA LEU A 69 8.52 10.17 -6.77
C LEU A 69 9.87 10.42 -6.09
N ALA A 70 10.70 9.40 -5.96
CA ALA A 70 12.06 9.56 -5.43
C ALA A 70 12.91 10.43 -6.37
N SER A 71 12.80 10.23 -7.66
CA SER A 71 13.47 11.04 -8.68
C SER A 71 13.03 12.51 -8.64
N GLU A 72 11.77 12.75 -8.32
CA GLU A 72 11.20 14.11 -8.23
C GLU A 72 11.50 14.80 -6.89
N GLY A 73 12.12 14.10 -5.95
CA GLY A 73 12.46 14.66 -4.64
C GLY A 73 11.33 14.61 -3.62
N VAL A 74 10.25 13.91 -3.89
CA VAL A 74 9.14 13.70 -2.93
C VAL A 74 9.52 12.64 -1.91
N LEU A 75 10.05 11.50 -2.40
CA LEU A 75 10.57 10.44 -1.56
C LEU A 75 12.09 10.48 -1.55
N SER A 76 12.70 9.97 -0.48
CA SER A 76 14.14 9.92 -0.36
C SER A 76 14.74 8.95 -1.39
N PRO A 77 15.68 9.41 -2.24
CA PRO A 77 16.29 8.54 -3.24
C PRO A 77 17.25 7.51 -2.63
N ASP A 78 17.70 7.73 -1.40
CA ASP A 78 18.63 6.83 -0.71
C ASP A 78 17.92 5.73 0.07
N TYR A 79 16.60 5.77 0.12
CA TYR A 79 15.78 4.79 0.83
C TYR A 79 15.15 3.83 -0.17
N GLU A 80 15.05 2.57 0.22
CA GLU A 80 14.37 1.56 -0.61
C GLU A 80 12.86 1.70 -0.49
N ASN A 81 12.29 2.64 -1.23
CA ASN A 81 10.84 2.83 -1.29
C ASN A 81 10.23 1.73 -2.14
N LYS A 82 9.41 0.89 -1.53
CA LYS A 82 8.81 -0.23 -2.27
C LYS A 82 7.43 -0.60 -1.77
N ALA A 83 6.66 -1.20 -2.66
CA ALA A 83 5.38 -1.83 -2.35
C ALA A 83 5.51 -3.34 -2.56
N GLU A 84 4.75 -4.08 -1.78
CA GLU A 84 4.69 -5.55 -1.87
C GLU A 84 3.29 -6.02 -1.45
N ILE A 85 2.99 -7.29 -1.68
CA ILE A 85 1.74 -7.88 -1.21
C ILE A 85 1.76 -7.92 0.32
N ASP A 86 0.69 -7.43 0.94
CA ASP A 86 0.51 -7.51 2.39
C ASP A 86 0.06 -8.91 2.78
N ILE A 87 1.03 -9.80 2.96
CA ILE A 87 0.82 -11.22 3.21
C ILE A 87 0.02 -11.44 4.49
N GLU A 88 0.35 -10.72 5.55
CA GLU A 88 -0.31 -10.91 6.85
C GLU A 88 -1.78 -10.54 6.81
N THR A 89 -2.13 -9.45 6.13
CA THR A 89 -3.53 -9.05 5.96
C THR A 89 -4.28 -10.05 5.09
N GLN A 90 -3.66 -10.53 4.01
CA GLN A 90 -4.28 -11.52 3.14
C GLN A 90 -4.47 -12.86 3.86
N ARG A 91 -3.49 -13.29 4.65
CA ARG A 91 -3.61 -14.49 5.49
C ARG A 91 -4.78 -14.37 6.45
N SER A 92 -4.88 -13.24 7.15
CA SER A 92 -5.99 -12.98 8.08
C SER A 92 -7.35 -13.01 7.39
N ALA A 93 -7.44 -12.47 6.18
CA ALA A 93 -8.66 -12.50 5.38
C ALA A 93 -9.05 -13.93 4.98
N LEU A 94 -8.07 -14.75 4.57
CA LEU A 94 -8.30 -16.14 4.20
C LEU A 94 -8.76 -16.96 5.41
N ILE A 95 -8.15 -16.77 6.57
CA ILE A 95 -8.55 -17.44 7.81
C ILE A 95 -9.95 -17.02 8.21
N SER A 96 -10.26 -15.72 8.18
CA SER A 96 -11.59 -15.20 8.52
C SER A 96 -12.68 -15.69 7.57
N ALA A 97 -12.33 -15.96 6.32
CA ALA A 97 -13.25 -16.51 5.32
C ALA A 97 -13.40 -18.05 5.41
N SER A 98 -12.72 -18.67 6.40
CA SER A 98 -12.74 -20.12 6.60
C SER A 98 -12.22 -20.92 5.40
N VAL A 99 -11.23 -20.37 4.71
CA VAL A 99 -10.57 -21.08 3.61
C VAL A 99 -9.84 -22.29 4.18
N LYS A 100 -10.09 -23.46 3.62
CA LYS A 100 -9.53 -24.72 4.12
C LYS A 100 -8.00 -24.72 4.08
N GLY A 101 -7.39 -24.95 5.22
CA GLY A 101 -5.94 -25.03 5.36
C GLY A 101 -5.23 -23.69 5.40
N ALA A 102 -5.96 -22.56 5.40
CA ALA A 102 -5.36 -21.23 5.39
C ALA A 102 -4.40 -20.97 6.57
N GLU A 103 -4.69 -21.57 7.71
CA GLU A 103 -3.85 -21.43 8.90
C GLU A 103 -2.45 -22.01 8.72
N ASP A 104 -2.32 -23.00 7.85
CA ASP A 104 -1.06 -23.71 7.57
C ASP A 104 -0.34 -23.16 6.33
N PHE A 105 -0.90 -22.14 5.67
CA PHE A 105 -0.27 -21.56 4.48
C PHE A 105 1.02 -20.83 4.84
N ASP A 106 2.09 -21.13 4.11
CA ASP A 106 3.29 -20.31 4.16
C ASP A 106 3.09 -19.05 3.32
N ASP A 107 4.08 -18.15 3.29
CA ASP A 107 3.97 -16.89 2.57
C ASP A 107 3.72 -17.10 1.07
N THR A 108 4.35 -18.07 0.46
CA THR A 108 4.16 -18.41 -0.95
C THR A 108 2.73 -18.89 -1.21
N ALA A 109 2.21 -19.75 -0.35
CA ALA A 109 0.85 -20.26 -0.47
C ALA A 109 -0.17 -19.12 -0.34
N VAL A 110 0.05 -18.19 0.59
CA VAL A 110 -0.81 -17.01 0.76
C VAL A 110 -0.82 -16.16 -0.52
N LYS A 111 0.35 -15.88 -1.09
CA LYS A 111 0.46 -15.11 -2.34
C LYS A 111 -0.27 -15.78 -3.50
N ASN A 112 -0.25 -17.11 -3.57
CA ASN A 112 -0.89 -17.86 -4.63
C ASN A 112 -2.40 -18.05 -4.42
N HIS A 113 -2.95 -17.49 -3.35
CA HIS A 113 -4.36 -17.63 -3.00
C HIS A 113 -5.00 -16.25 -2.79
N PRO A 114 -5.17 -15.44 -3.86
CA PRO A 114 -5.84 -14.14 -3.75
C PRO A 114 -7.27 -14.31 -3.21
N TYR A 115 -7.67 -13.37 -2.36
CA TYR A 115 -8.98 -13.43 -1.74
C TYR A 115 -9.98 -12.55 -2.48
N SER A 116 -10.99 -13.17 -3.10
CA SER A 116 -12.07 -12.46 -3.80
C SER A 116 -11.50 -11.46 -4.82
N SER A 117 -11.97 -10.21 -4.81
CA SER A 117 -11.46 -9.13 -5.66
C SER A 117 -10.54 -8.18 -4.90
N PHE A 118 -10.11 -8.56 -3.70
CA PHE A 118 -9.23 -7.71 -2.89
C PHE A 118 -7.77 -7.83 -3.31
N VAL A 119 -7.09 -6.71 -3.31
CA VAL A 119 -5.63 -6.64 -3.43
C VAL A 119 -5.12 -5.93 -2.19
N TYR A 120 -4.30 -6.64 -1.42
CA TYR A 120 -3.71 -6.10 -0.20
C TYR A 120 -2.28 -5.69 -0.48
N VAL A 121 -2.00 -4.40 -0.38
CA VAL A 121 -0.69 -3.82 -0.68
C VAL A 121 -0.12 -3.15 0.55
N LEU A 122 1.13 -3.45 0.86
CA LEU A 122 1.92 -2.77 1.89
C LEU A 122 3.00 -1.96 1.19
N ALA A 123 3.02 -0.65 1.43
CA ALA A 123 4.05 0.22 0.90
C ALA A 123 4.88 0.80 2.04
N ASP A 124 6.19 0.74 1.90
CA ASP A 124 7.18 1.27 2.85
C ASP A 124 7.97 2.35 2.14
N VAL A 125 7.82 3.59 2.60
CA VAL A 125 8.40 4.76 1.94
C VAL A 125 9.00 5.71 2.97
N LEU A 126 10.01 6.46 2.55
CA LEU A 126 10.58 7.54 3.33
C LEU A 126 10.43 8.85 2.56
N PHE A 127 9.62 9.77 3.09
CA PHE A 127 9.48 11.10 2.52
C PHE A 127 10.74 11.93 2.81
N VAL A 128 11.10 12.79 1.87
CA VAL A 128 12.18 13.77 2.09
C VAL A 128 11.82 14.62 3.32
N ASP A 129 12.78 14.87 4.18
CA ASP A 129 12.62 15.59 5.44
C ASP A 129 11.88 14.84 6.56
N ALA A 130 11.49 13.58 6.35
CA ALA A 130 10.96 12.75 7.43
C ALA A 130 12.09 12.22 8.30
N ILE A 131 11.83 12.06 9.61
CA ILE A 131 12.81 11.52 10.55
C ILE A 131 12.86 9.99 10.45
N GLU A 132 11.73 9.36 10.18
CA GLU A 132 11.57 7.90 10.10
C GLU A 132 10.76 7.55 8.86
N ASP A 133 10.92 6.32 8.41
CA ASP A 133 10.13 5.79 7.32
C ASP A 133 8.65 5.70 7.70
N LEU A 134 7.78 5.76 6.70
CA LEU A 134 6.35 5.64 6.88
C LEU A 134 5.86 4.41 6.14
N GLN A 135 4.95 3.70 6.78
CA GLN A 135 4.30 2.54 6.20
C GLN A 135 2.81 2.78 6.10
N PHE A 136 2.21 2.32 5.03
CA PHE A 136 0.76 2.36 4.90
C PHE A 136 0.25 1.12 4.16
N ASN A 137 -0.95 0.73 4.52
CA ASN A 137 -1.64 -0.41 3.93
C ASN A 137 -2.85 0.09 3.15
N CYS A 138 -3.04 -0.43 1.96
CA CYS A 138 -4.21 -0.17 1.15
C CYS A 138 -4.94 -1.46 0.84
N TYR A 139 -6.25 -1.46 1.05
CA TYR A 139 -7.11 -2.59 0.71
C TYR A 139 -8.02 -2.13 -0.43
N MET A 140 -7.85 -2.73 -1.57
CA MET A 140 -8.57 -2.35 -2.79
C MET A 140 -9.49 -3.47 -3.22
N ASN A 141 -10.67 -3.08 -3.63
CA ASN A 141 -11.70 -4.02 -4.04
C ASN A 141 -12.43 -3.50 -5.28
#